data_1c7da0404cb22789f13615caf1a54e27
#
_entry.id   1c7da0404cb22789f13615caf1a54e27
#
_cell.length_a   1.000
_cell.length_b   1.000
_cell.length_c   1.000
_cell.angle_alpha   90.00
_cell.angle_beta   90.00
_cell.angle_gamma   90.00
#
_symmetry.space_group_name_H-M   'P 1'
#
loop_
_entity.id
_entity.type
_entity.pdbx_description
1 polymer ?
#
loop_
_entity_poly.entity_id
_entity_poly.type
_entity_poly.pdbx_seq_one_letter_code
_entity_poly.pdbx_strand_id
1 'polypeptide(L)'
;MIDANLNRSTEGLRAIEDVLRFGYDDAALSGTARDLRHAFAKAGNLLAPRGLLLLSRDSAGDVGAGRWRSGGRRSAFKDMLFANFRRVQESARVLEESARLSGRPMAARRLQALRYRAYALEKGTWLKLGRR
;
A
#
# COMPACT_ATOMS: atom_id res chain seq x y z
N MET A 1 13.42 8.93 -2.42
CA MET A 1 12.18 8.80 -3.20
C MET A 1 11.66 7.37 -3.29
N ILE A 2 12.49 6.44 -3.73
CA ILE A 2 12.10 5.02 -3.82
C ILE A 2 11.76 4.45 -2.45
N ASP A 3 12.62 4.67 -1.46
CA ASP A 3 12.41 4.16 -0.10
C ASP A 3 11.11 4.69 0.51
N ALA A 4 10.86 6.00 0.43
CA ALA A 4 9.66 6.62 0.98
C ALA A 4 8.39 6.05 0.34
N ASN A 5 8.39 5.87 -0.99
CA ASN A 5 7.22 5.35 -1.70
C ASN A 5 7.01 3.85 -1.48
N LEU A 6 8.10 3.09 -1.33
CA LEU A 6 8.00 1.69 -0.96
C LEU A 6 7.39 1.54 0.44
N ASN A 7 7.82 2.37 1.39
CA ASN A 7 7.25 2.38 2.73
C ASN A 7 5.77 2.78 2.71
N ARG A 8 5.40 3.79 1.93
CA ARG A 8 3.99 4.19 1.80
C ARG A 8 3.13 3.06 1.26
N SER A 9 3.63 2.32 0.27
CA SER A 9 2.90 1.18 -0.29
C SER A 9 2.74 0.07 0.75
N THR A 10 3.80 -0.32 1.42
CA THR A 10 3.76 -1.42 2.39
C THR A 10 3.01 -1.04 3.66
N GLU A 11 3.18 0.16 4.16
CA GLU A 11 2.46 0.65 5.35
C GLU A 11 0.97 0.85 5.04
N GLY A 12 0.65 1.37 3.87
CA GLY A 12 -0.73 1.51 3.43
C GLY A 12 -1.44 0.16 3.35
N LEU A 13 -0.77 -0.84 2.79
CA LEU A 13 -1.32 -2.20 2.71
C LEU A 13 -1.41 -2.85 4.09
N ARG A 14 -0.50 -2.56 5.01
CA ARG A 14 -0.59 -3.02 6.38
C ARG A 14 -1.82 -2.44 7.08
N ALA A 15 -2.07 -1.15 6.89
CA ALA A 15 -3.26 -0.52 7.44
C ALA A 15 -4.55 -1.13 6.85
N ILE A 16 -4.57 -1.38 5.55
CA ILE A 16 -5.69 -2.05 4.88
C ILE A 16 -5.91 -3.45 5.48
N GLU A 17 -4.84 -4.24 5.58
CA GLU A 17 -4.89 -5.57 6.19
C GLU A 17 -5.49 -5.54 7.59
N ASP A 18 -5.03 -4.62 8.42
CA ASP A 18 -5.47 -4.50 9.81
C ASP A 18 -6.94 -4.10 9.91
N VAL A 19 -7.39 -3.14 9.09
CA VAL A 19 -8.79 -2.74 9.07
C VAL A 19 -9.69 -3.89 8.58
N LEU A 20 -9.27 -4.60 7.56
CA LEU A 20 -10.03 -5.74 7.03
C LEU A 20 -10.11 -6.88 8.04
N ARG A 21 -9.02 -7.13 8.75
CA ARG A 21 -8.94 -8.21 9.75
C ARG A 21 -9.68 -7.86 11.04
N PHE A 22 -9.39 -6.72 11.62
CA PHE A 22 -9.89 -6.35 12.94
C PHE A 22 -11.18 -5.53 12.89
N GLY A 23 -11.37 -4.72 11.86
CA GLY A 23 -12.56 -3.89 11.70
C GLY A 23 -13.74 -4.64 11.07
N TYR A 24 -13.47 -5.51 10.11
CA TYR A 24 -14.49 -6.22 9.35
C TYR A 24 -14.46 -7.74 9.52
N ASP A 25 -13.45 -8.25 10.20
CA ASP A 25 -13.27 -9.69 10.42
C ASP A 25 -13.28 -10.48 9.10
N ASP A 26 -12.63 -9.95 8.09
CA ASP A 26 -12.59 -10.56 6.76
C ASP A 26 -11.21 -11.18 6.49
N ALA A 27 -11.10 -12.48 6.73
CA ALA A 27 -9.84 -13.21 6.59
C ALA A 27 -9.38 -13.29 5.13
N ALA A 28 -10.31 -13.41 4.18
CA ALA A 28 -9.98 -13.54 2.76
C ALA A 28 -9.38 -12.24 2.21
N LEU A 29 -10.06 -11.12 2.45
CA LEU A 29 -9.57 -9.83 1.97
C LEU A 29 -8.29 -9.40 2.70
N SER A 30 -8.19 -9.63 4.01
CA SER A 30 -6.97 -9.28 4.75
C SER A 30 -5.78 -10.14 4.30
N GLY A 31 -6.00 -11.40 3.98
CA GLY A 31 -4.98 -12.29 3.42
C GLY A 31 -4.49 -11.80 2.06
N THR A 32 -5.39 -11.35 1.20
CA THR A 32 -5.03 -10.77 -0.10
C THR A 32 -4.19 -9.50 0.07
N ALA A 33 -4.57 -8.64 1.01
CA ALA A 33 -3.80 -7.42 1.31
C ALA A 33 -2.39 -7.77 1.81
N ARG A 34 -2.26 -8.77 2.67
CA ARG A 34 -0.96 -9.24 3.16
C ARG A 34 -0.09 -9.77 2.02
N ASP A 35 -0.65 -10.58 1.14
CA ASP A 35 0.09 -11.14 0.01
C ASP A 35 0.57 -10.04 -0.93
N LEU A 36 -0.27 -9.04 -1.17
CA LEU A 36 0.09 -7.89 -1.99
C LEU A 36 1.20 -7.06 -1.31
N ARG A 37 1.14 -6.88 0.00
CA ARG A 37 2.19 -6.19 0.76
C ARG A 37 3.54 -6.89 0.62
N HIS A 38 3.56 -8.21 0.73
CA HIS A 38 4.80 -8.99 0.54
C HIS A 38 5.32 -8.88 -0.89
N ALA A 39 4.42 -8.84 -1.88
CA ALA A 39 4.81 -8.69 -3.28
C ALA A 39 5.44 -7.31 -3.55
N PHE A 40 4.93 -6.25 -2.92
CA PHE A 40 5.56 -4.92 -3.00
C PHE A 40 6.96 -4.92 -2.39
N ALA A 41 7.14 -5.56 -1.23
CA ALA A 41 8.44 -5.66 -0.60
C ALA A 41 9.45 -6.37 -1.51
N LYS A 42 9.05 -7.45 -2.15
CA LYS A 42 9.89 -8.16 -3.12
C LYS A 42 10.24 -7.30 -4.33
N ALA A 43 9.26 -6.57 -4.87
CA ALA A 43 9.49 -5.67 -5.99
C ALA A 43 10.47 -4.56 -5.63
N GLY A 44 10.42 -4.08 -4.39
CA GLY A 44 11.35 -3.08 -3.89
C GLY A 44 12.79 -3.53 -3.93
N ASN A 45 13.04 -4.82 -3.66
CA ASN A 45 14.39 -5.38 -3.73
C ASN A 45 14.96 -5.39 -5.16
N LEU A 46 14.12 -5.33 -6.19
CA LEU A 46 14.54 -5.22 -7.58
C LEU A 46 14.94 -3.80 -7.96
N LEU A 47 14.47 -2.81 -7.20
CA LEU A 47 14.76 -1.39 -7.47
C LEU A 47 16.05 -0.95 -6.81
N ALA A 48 16.31 -1.39 -5.58
CA ALA A 48 17.51 -1.04 -4.84
C ALA A 48 17.84 -2.14 -3.83
N PRO A 49 19.13 -2.43 -3.61
CA PRO A 49 19.53 -3.35 -2.55
C PRO A 49 18.98 -2.88 -1.20
N ARG A 50 18.54 -3.83 -0.37
CA ARG A 50 17.95 -3.54 0.94
C ARG A 50 18.82 -2.63 1.81
N GLY A 51 20.14 -2.79 1.73
CA GLY A 51 21.07 -1.94 2.49
C GLY A 51 20.96 -0.46 2.12
N LEU A 52 20.81 -0.16 0.81
CA LEU A 52 20.62 1.21 0.33
C LEU A 52 19.27 1.79 0.78
N LEU A 53 18.22 0.97 0.79
CA LEU A 53 16.92 1.40 1.27
C LEU A 53 16.96 1.76 2.75
N LEU A 54 17.66 0.98 3.57
CA LEU A 54 17.81 1.26 5.00
C LEU A 54 18.63 2.53 5.25
N LEU A 55 19.66 2.78 4.45
CA LEU A 55 20.49 3.98 4.58
C LEU A 55 19.77 5.25 4.17
N SER A 56 18.85 5.17 3.22
CA SER A 56 18.08 6.32 2.75
C SER A 56 16.80 6.57 3.56
N ARG A 57 16.53 5.73 4.53
CA ARG A 57 15.28 5.79 5.31
C ARG A 57 15.29 6.99 6.26
N ASP A 58 14.36 7.91 6.02
CA ASP A 58 14.10 9.05 6.89
C ASP A 58 12.79 8.80 7.65
N SER A 59 12.90 8.25 8.85
CA SER A 59 11.77 7.97 9.72
C SER A 59 11.27 9.20 10.48
N ALA A 60 12.02 10.29 10.45
CA ALA A 60 11.68 11.50 11.20
C ALA A 60 10.65 12.39 10.47
N GLY A 61 10.37 12.13 9.21
CA GLY A 61 9.48 12.96 8.39
C GLY A 61 8.02 12.53 8.36
N ASP A 62 7.64 11.49 9.09
CA ASP A 62 6.25 11.00 9.04
C ASP A 62 5.34 11.78 9.98
N VAL A 63 4.82 12.88 9.48
CA VAL A 63 4.02 13.87 10.24
C VAL A 63 2.53 13.47 10.33
N GLY A 64 2.13 12.40 9.67
CA GLY A 64 0.73 11.98 9.59
C GLY A 64 0.29 10.96 10.64
N ALA A 65 1.24 10.37 11.34
CA ALA A 65 0.96 9.30 12.31
C ALA A 65 0.20 9.86 13.51
N GLY A 66 -1.02 9.41 13.70
CA GLY A 66 -1.79 9.72 14.91
C GLY A 66 -2.90 10.76 14.80
N ARG A 67 -3.18 11.27 13.60
CA ARG A 67 -4.32 12.17 13.43
C ARG A 67 -5.59 11.39 13.14
N TRP A 68 -6.43 11.27 14.15
CA TRP A 68 -7.76 10.68 14.03
C TRP A 68 -8.81 11.78 13.95
N ARG A 69 -9.69 11.68 12.96
CA ARG A 69 -10.91 12.46 12.94
C ARG A 69 -12.00 11.67 13.67
N SER A 70 -12.69 12.32 14.59
CA SER A 70 -13.84 11.73 15.26
C SER A 70 -14.99 11.58 14.26
N GLY A 71 -15.32 10.35 13.91
CA GLY A 71 -16.49 9.96 13.15
C GLY A 71 -17.04 8.68 13.71
N GLY A 72 -18.23 8.27 13.31
CA GLY A 72 -18.74 6.96 13.66
C GLY A 72 -17.73 5.86 13.30
N ARG A 73 -17.63 4.82 14.11
CA ARG A 73 -16.65 3.73 13.95
C ARG A 73 -16.61 3.16 12.53
N ARG A 74 -17.78 2.94 11.93
CA ARG A 74 -17.93 2.41 10.57
C ARG A 74 -17.39 3.38 9.51
N SER A 75 -17.72 4.64 9.67
CA SER A 75 -17.27 5.70 8.77
C SER A 75 -15.75 5.85 8.84
N ALA A 76 -15.19 5.81 10.06
CA ALA A 76 -13.74 5.91 10.26
C ALA A 76 -12.99 4.76 9.59
N PHE A 77 -13.50 3.52 9.68
CA PHE A 77 -12.87 2.37 9.04
C PHE A 77 -12.91 2.46 7.50
N LYS A 78 -14.04 2.87 6.94
CA LYS A 78 -14.16 3.07 5.48
C LYS A 78 -13.23 4.17 5.00
N ASP A 79 -13.20 5.29 5.67
CA ASP A 79 -12.33 6.41 5.32
C ASP A 79 -10.86 5.98 5.38
N MET A 80 -10.48 5.25 6.41
CA MET A 80 -9.13 4.73 6.56
C MET A 80 -8.77 3.76 5.44
N LEU A 81 -9.68 2.85 5.08
CA LEU A 81 -9.46 1.92 3.98
C LEU A 81 -9.20 2.64 2.66
N PHE A 82 -10.09 3.53 2.27
CA PHE A 82 -10.00 4.16 0.94
C PHE A 82 -8.88 5.19 0.86
N ALA A 83 -8.57 5.88 1.96
CA ALA A 83 -7.39 6.74 2.02
C ALA A 83 -6.10 5.93 1.83
N ASN A 84 -6.01 4.74 2.43
CA ASN A 84 -4.84 3.88 2.28
C ASN A 84 -4.78 3.21 0.91
N PHE A 85 -5.89 2.82 0.31
CA PHE A 85 -5.90 2.35 -1.08
C PHE A 85 -5.34 3.40 -2.04
N ARG A 86 -5.78 4.65 -1.89
CA ARG A 86 -5.27 5.75 -2.70
C ARG A 86 -3.77 5.94 -2.50
N ARG A 87 -3.32 5.90 -1.25
CA ARG A 87 -1.88 6.04 -0.91
C ARG A 87 -1.05 4.95 -1.58
N VAL A 88 -1.51 3.69 -1.53
CA VAL A 88 -0.84 2.56 -2.17
C VAL A 88 -0.77 2.75 -3.69
N GLN A 89 -1.86 3.14 -4.30
CA GLN A 89 -1.94 3.32 -5.75
C GLN A 89 -1.03 4.45 -6.23
N GLU A 90 -1.03 5.58 -5.53
CA GLU A 90 -0.19 6.73 -5.86
C GLU A 90 1.30 6.41 -5.68
N SER A 91 1.66 5.79 -4.56
CA SER A 91 3.05 5.42 -4.31
C SER A 91 3.55 4.34 -5.27
N ALA A 92 2.70 3.39 -5.64
CA ALA A 92 3.02 2.37 -6.64
C ALA A 92 3.31 3.01 -8.00
N ARG A 93 2.54 4.03 -8.38
CA ARG A 93 2.77 4.75 -9.64
C ARG A 93 4.12 5.46 -9.64
N VAL A 94 4.49 6.11 -8.54
CA VAL A 94 5.81 6.76 -8.42
C VAL A 94 6.92 5.73 -8.53
N LEU A 95 6.79 4.58 -7.88
CA LEU A 95 7.78 3.49 -7.97
C LEU A 95 7.92 2.97 -9.40
N GLU A 96 6.80 2.78 -10.10
CA GLU A 96 6.77 2.34 -11.50
C GLU A 96 7.51 3.33 -12.41
N GLU A 97 7.23 4.61 -12.28
CA GLU A 97 7.88 5.65 -13.07
C GLU A 97 9.37 5.78 -12.73
N SER A 98 9.71 5.66 -11.44
CA SER A 98 11.12 5.65 -11.00
C SER A 98 11.90 4.49 -11.61
N ALA A 99 11.27 3.31 -11.70
CA ALA A 99 11.88 2.14 -12.33
C ALA A 99 12.12 2.36 -13.83
N ARG A 100 11.17 2.98 -14.52
CA ARG A 100 11.34 3.32 -15.94
C ARG A 100 12.48 4.30 -16.15
N LEU A 101 12.51 5.36 -15.35
CA LEU A 101 13.56 6.38 -15.45
C LEU A 101 14.95 5.83 -15.12
N SER A 102 15.01 4.81 -14.27
CA SER A 102 16.28 4.16 -13.88
C SER A 102 16.70 3.05 -14.84
N GLY A 103 15.97 2.86 -15.95
CA GLY A 103 16.29 1.83 -16.92
C GLY A 103 16.02 0.41 -16.43
N ARG A 104 14.99 0.22 -15.61
CA ARG A 104 14.61 -1.09 -15.04
C ARG A 104 13.21 -1.49 -15.49
N PRO A 105 13.04 -1.89 -16.77
CA PRO A 105 11.71 -2.13 -17.32
C PRO A 105 10.99 -3.33 -16.69
N MET A 106 11.70 -4.36 -16.25
CA MET A 106 11.08 -5.51 -15.61
C MET A 106 10.50 -5.13 -14.24
N ALA A 107 11.23 -4.32 -13.47
CA ALA A 107 10.73 -3.80 -12.21
C ALA A 107 9.50 -2.91 -12.42
N ALA A 108 9.54 -2.06 -13.45
CA ALA A 108 8.40 -1.21 -13.80
C ALA A 108 7.14 -2.03 -14.14
N ARG A 109 7.29 -3.07 -14.93
CA ARG A 109 6.17 -3.96 -15.29
C ARG A 109 5.59 -4.66 -14.06
N ARG A 110 6.45 -5.12 -13.18
CA ARG A 110 6.01 -5.78 -11.94
C ARG A 110 5.24 -4.80 -11.05
N LEU A 111 5.73 -3.59 -10.89
CA LEU A 111 5.05 -2.56 -10.10
C LEU A 111 3.73 -2.14 -10.72
N GLN A 112 3.63 -2.08 -12.04
CA GLN A 112 2.38 -1.84 -12.73
C GLN A 112 1.36 -2.94 -12.43
N ALA A 113 1.78 -4.20 -12.49
CA ALA A 113 0.92 -5.33 -12.17
C ALA A 113 0.43 -5.28 -10.71
N LEU A 114 1.32 -4.91 -9.78
CA LEU A 114 0.96 -4.75 -8.38
C LEU A 114 -0.02 -3.58 -8.17
N ARG A 115 0.15 -2.49 -8.89
CA ARG A 115 -0.78 -1.36 -8.86
C ARG A 115 -2.17 -1.79 -9.30
N TYR A 116 -2.28 -2.56 -10.37
CA TYR A 116 -3.57 -3.10 -10.83
C TYR A 116 -4.17 -4.09 -9.84
N ARG A 117 -3.35 -4.88 -9.16
CA ARG A 117 -3.83 -5.75 -8.09
C ARG A 117 -4.38 -4.95 -6.92
N ALA A 118 -3.81 -3.79 -6.62
CA ALA A 118 -4.34 -2.90 -5.60
C ALA A 118 -5.71 -2.35 -6.00
N TYR A 119 -5.90 -1.97 -7.26
CA TYR A 119 -7.21 -1.57 -7.77
C TYR A 119 -8.23 -2.71 -7.66
N ALA A 120 -7.82 -3.93 -8.00
CA ALA A 120 -8.71 -5.10 -7.91
C ALA A 120 -9.12 -5.38 -6.46
N LEU A 121 -8.19 -5.26 -5.53
CA LEU A 121 -8.48 -5.43 -4.11
C LEU A 121 -9.44 -4.34 -3.61
N GLU A 122 -9.22 -3.09 -4.00
CA GLU A 122 -10.11 -1.98 -3.67
C GLU A 122 -11.53 -2.24 -4.17
N LYS A 123 -11.65 -2.64 -5.43
CA LYS A 123 -12.96 -2.94 -6.03
C LYS A 123 -13.64 -4.09 -5.30
N GLY A 124 -12.90 -5.17 -5.03
CA GLY A 124 -13.44 -6.31 -4.28
C GLY A 124 -13.87 -5.94 -2.88
N THR A 125 -13.09 -5.11 -2.22
CA THR A 125 -13.42 -4.58 -0.89
C THR A 125 -14.69 -3.74 -0.93
N TRP A 126 -14.80 -2.84 -1.89
CA TRP A 126 -15.98 -2.00 -2.07
C TRP A 126 -17.23 -2.83 -2.31
N LEU A 127 -17.16 -3.81 -3.21
CA LEU A 127 -18.30 -4.66 -3.55
C LEU A 127 -18.75 -5.52 -2.39
N LYS A 128 -17.83 -6.00 -1.57
CA LYS A 128 -18.14 -6.89 -0.45
C LYS A 128 -18.56 -6.12 0.80
N LEU A 129 -17.88 -5.03 1.12
CA LEU A 129 -18.06 -4.30 2.37
C LEU A 129 -18.91 -3.03 2.22
N GLY A 130 -18.97 -2.46 1.03
CA GLY A 130 -19.72 -1.24 0.78
C GLY A 130 -21.23 -1.37 0.99
N ARG A 131 -21.72 -2.60 1.03
CA ARG A 131 -23.14 -2.91 1.26
C ARG A 131 -23.51 -3.15 2.72
N ARG A 132 -22.51 -3.16 3.59
CA ARG A 132 -22.73 -3.41 5.02
C ARG A 132 -22.96 -2.13 5.79
#